data_5cbc84356c61327bf2799013fdea263d
#
_entry.id   5cbc84356c61327bf2799013fdea263d
#
_cell.length_a   1.000
_cell.length_b   1.000
_cell.length_c   1.000
_cell.angle_alpha   90.00
_cell.angle_beta   90.00
_cell.angle_gamma   90.00
#
_symmetry.space_group_name_H-M   'P 1'
#
loop_
_entity.id
_entity.type
_entity.pdbx_description
1 polymer ?
#
loop_
_entity_poly.entity_id
_entity_poly.type
_entity_poly.pdbx_seq_one_letter_code
_entity_poly.pdbx_strand_id
1 'polypeptide(L)'
;TVLKELNSRTPLKDNSGNIVTPISWECSCMVRKCGACAMLINERPRLACSTFLHTLKGSTIILEPLSKFPLVRDLIIDRSILFENLKKLNLWLESEAYMNPWTHEPRYQSARCLMCGCCLEVCPNFSANGTFAGTVAAVNAFRILNEEQESTHLNEICLLYTSPSPRDTR
;
A
#
# COMPACT_ATOMS: atom_id res chain seq x y z
N THR A 1 -15.42 14.16 1.73
CA THR A 1 -15.46 12.78 2.23
C THR A 1 -16.15 12.72 3.57
N VAL A 2 -16.71 11.56 3.92
CA VAL A 2 -17.42 11.36 5.21
C VAL A 2 -16.49 11.68 6.40
N LEU A 3 -15.26 11.18 6.41
CA LEU A 3 -14.31 11.46 7.50
C LEU A 3 -14.00 12.96 7.65
N LYS A 4 -13.87 13.69 6.54
CA LYS A 4 -13.65 15.13 6.59
C LYS A 4 -14.88 15.85 7.17
N GLU A 5 -16.05 15.49 6.71
CA GLU A 5 -17.32 16.03 7.19
C GLU A 5 -17.55 15.70 8.68
N LEU A 6 -17.27 14.45 9.07
CA LEU A 6 -17.39 14.03 10.45
C LEU A 6 -16.47 14.85 11.37
N ASN A 7 -15.20 15.01 10.98
CA ASN A 7 -14.23 15.78 11.75
C ASN A 7 -14.49 17.31 11.77
N SER A 8 -15.31 17.82 10.84
CA SER A 8 -15.73 19.23 10.85
C SER A 8 -16.82 19.54 11.85
N ARG A 9 -17.50 18.52 12.38
CA ARG A 9 -18.56 18.66 13.39
C ARG A 9 -17.93 18.88 14.77
N THR A 10 -18.11 20.04 15.33
CA THR A 10 -17.57 20.41 16.65
C THR A 10 -18.73 20.73 17.60
N PRO A 11 -18.83 20.07 18.76
CA PRO A 11 -18.01 18.94 19.23
C PRO A 11 -18.39 17.62 18.57
N LEU A 12 -17.38 16.78 18.24
CA LEU A 12 -17.58 15.41 17.80
C LEU A 12 -18.03 14.56 19.01
N LYS A 13 -19.09 13.76 18.83
CA LYS A 13 -19.64 12.90 19.88
C LYS A 13 -19.67 11.46 19.44
N ASP A 14 -19.37 10.54 20.37
CA ASP A 14 -19.55 9.12 20.19
C ASP A 14 -21.04 8.71 20.30
N ASN A 15 -21.29 7.40 20.14
CA ASN A 15 -22.65 6.86 20.24
C ASN A 15 -23.29 6.98 21.66
N SER A 16 -22.47 7.18 22.69
CA SER A 16 -22.88 7.39 24.07
C SER A 16 -23.08 8.88 24.40
N GLY A 17 -22.80 9.77 23.43
CA GLY A 17 -22.92 11.22 23.61
C GLY A 17 -21.70 11.90 24.21
N ASN A 18 -20.61 11.16 24.47
CA ASN A 18 -19.38 11.73 25.00
C ASN A 18 -18.63 12.52 23.92
N ILE A 19 -17.99 13.61 24.32
CA ILE A 19 -17.14 14.39 23.41
C ILE A 19 -15.85 13.60 23.16
N VAL A 20 -15.54 13.39 21.89
CA VAL A 20 -14.34 12.67 21.44
C VAL A 20 -13.48 13.56 20.53
N THR A 21 -12.20 13.22 20.44
CA THR A 21 -11.27 13.90 19.53
C THR A 21 -11.55 13.54 18.07
N PRO A 22 -11.27 14.45 17.12
CA PRO A 22 -11.35 14.13 15.70
C PRO A 22 -10.50 12.92 15.32
N ILE A 23 -11.01 12.07 14.43
CA ILE A 23 -10.33 10.86 13.97
C ILE A 23 -9.14 11.23 13.11
N SER A 24 -7.95 10.74 13.48
CA SER A 24 -6.73 10.93 12.70
C SER A 24 -6.70 9.96 11.52
N TRP A 25 -6.52 10.50 10.33
CA TRP A 25 -6.41 9.73 9.09
C TRP A 25 -5.60 10.49 8.04
N GLU A 26 -4.99 9.77 7.12
CA GLU A 26 -4.21 10.36 6.04
C GLU A 26 -5.05 10.52 4.78
N CYS A 27 -4.95 11.70 4.17
CA CYS A 27 -5.45 11.94 2.82
C CYS A 27 -4.62 13.05 2.15
N SER A 28 -4.41 12.92 0.87
CA SER A 28 -3.69 13.92 0.08
C SER A 28 -4.45 14.20 -1.22
N CYS A 29 -4.29 13.36 -2.23
CA CYS A 29 -4.81 13.64 -3.59
C CYS A 29 -6.33 13.58 -3.74
N MET A 30 -7.04 12.81 -2.92
CA MET A 30 -8.49 12.54 -2.96
C MET A 30 -9.03 11.98 -4.31
N VAL A 31 -8.12 11.58 -5.23
CA VAL A 31 -8.42 11.12 -6.59
C VAL A 31 -7.73 9.79 -6.93
N ARG A 32 -7.50 8.94 -5.94
CA ARG A 32 -6.89 7.61 -6.11
C ARG A 32 -5.48 7.59 -6.70
N LYS A 33 -4.64 8.58 -6.43
CA LYS A 33 -3.30 8.70 -7.04
C LYS A 33 -2.14 8.62 -6.05
N CYS A 34 -2.37 8.76 -4.72
CA CYS A 34 -1.27 8.83 -3.75
C CYS A 34 -1.20 7.65 -2.77
N GLY A 35 -2.29 6.88 -2.59
CA GLY A 35 -2.30 5.75 -1.65
C GLY A 35 -2.42 6.11 -0.15
N ALA A 36 -2.30 7.38 0.24
CA ALA A 36 -2.26 7.80 1.64
C ALA A 36 -3.49 7.33 2.46
N CYS A 37 -4.69 7.38 1.86
CA CYS A 37 -5.95 7.04 2.52
C CYS A 37 -6.27 5.53 2.54
N ALA A 38 -5.26 4.66 2.44
CA ALA A 38 -5.44 3.22 2.52
C ALA A 38 -5.78 2.80 3.95
N MET A 39 -6.87 2.05 4.10
CA MET A 39 -7.37 1.52 5.37
C MET A 39 -8.26 0.30 5.13
N LEU A 40 -8.62 -0.42 6.18
CA LEU A 40 -9.66 -1.43 6.10
C LEU A 40 -11.03 -0.75 6.15
N ILE A 41 -11.89 -1.09 5.21
CA ILE A 41 -13.28 -0.65 5.16
C ILE A 41 -14.15 -1.89 5.09
N ASN A 42 -14.89 -2.19 6.14
CA ASN A 42 -15.59 -3.45 6.31
C ASN A 42 -14.66 -4.65 6.02
N GLU A 43 -13.55 -4.73 6.76
CA GLU A 43 -12.52 -5.79 6.70
C GLU A 43 -11.76 -5.88 5.35
N ARG A 44 -11.99 -4.98 4.41
CA ARG A 44 -11.33 -5.01 3.11
C ARG A 44 -10.37 -3.83 2.94
N PRO A 45 -9.11 -4.06 2.58
CA PRO A 45 -8.17 -2.97 2.34
C PRO A 45 -8.57 -2.19 1.07
N ARG A 46 -8.80 -0.91 1.24
CA ARG A 46 -9.26 0.01 0.20
C ARG A 46 -8.69 1.40 0.39
N LEU A 47 -8.76 2.20 -0.67
CA LEU A 47 -8.51 3.63 -0.58
C LEU A 47 -9.84 4.34 -0.23
N ALA A 48 -9.87 5.04 0.89
CA ALA A 48 -11.10 5.72 1.35
C ALA A 48 -11.63 6.74 0.32
N CYS A 49 -10.75 7.46 -0.37
CA CYS A 49 -11.15 8.44 -1.38
C CYS A 49 -11.83 7.83 -2.63
N SER A 50 -11.75 6.53 -2.83
CA SER A 50 -12.36 5.82 -3.96
C SER A 50 -13.45 4.83 -3.56
N THR A 51 -13.78 4.77 -2.28
CA THR A 51 -14.85 3.91 -1.78
C THR A 51 -16.11 4.72 -1.62
N PHE A 52 -17.08 4.44 -2.46
CA PHE A 52 -18.36 5.15 -2.43
C PHE A 52 -19.34 4.48 -1.46
N LEU A 53 -20.03 5.26 -0.64
CA LEU A 53 -20.95 4.75 0.38
C LEU A 53 -22.04 3.84 -0.20
N HIS A 54 -22.61 4.19 -1.34
CA HIS A 54 -23.65 3.40 -2.00
C HIS A 54 -23.19 2.02 -2.46
N THR A 55 -21.87 1.78 -2.54
CA THR A 55 -21.30 0.47 -2.89
C THR A 55 -21.09 -0.44 -1.68
N LEU A 56 -21.22 0.12 -0.47
CA LEU A 56 -21.05 -0.62 0.77
C LEU A 56 -22.37 -1.22 1.21
N LYS A 57 -22.32 -2.47 1.67
CA LYS A 57 -23.50 -3.17 2.21
C LYS A 57 -23.61 -2.92 3.71
N GLY A 58 -24.84 -2.87 4.20
CA GLY A 58 -25.14 -2.70 5.63
C GLY A 58 -25.37 -1.24 6.03
N SER A 59 -25.87 -1.05 7.24
CA SER A 59 -26.16 0.26 7.84
C SER A 59 -24.98 0.83 8.63
N THR A 60 -24.01 -0.01 8.96
CA THR A 60 -22.80 0.36 9.70
C THR A 60 -21.57 0.17 8.82
N ILE A 61 -20.67 1.13 8.84
CA ILE A 61 -19.39 1.07 8.16
C ILE A 61 -18.28 1.02 9.20
N ILE A 62 -17.48 -0.05 9.17
CA ILE A 62 -16.36 -0.24 10.06
C ILE A 62 -15.09 0.25 9.36
N LEU A 63 -14.35 1.14 10.00
CA LEU A 63 -13.07 1.64 9.53
C LEU A 63 -11.99 1.23 10.52
N GLU A 64 -10.92 0.63 10.01
CA GLU A 64 -9.78 0.15 10.80
C GLU A 64 -8.48 0.50 10.08
N PRO A 65 -7.36 0.68 10.80
CA PRO A 65 -6.05 0.79 10.16
C PRO A 65 -5.69 -0.53 9.47
N LEU A 66 -4.77 -0.51 8.49
CA LEU A 66 -4.21 -1.75 7.94
C LEU A 66 -3.50 -2.51 9.07
N SER A 67 -3.87 -3.76 9.30
CA SER A 67 -3.53 -4.53 10.51
C SER A 67 -2.08 -5.03 10.53
N LYS A 68 -1.46 -5.16 9.35
CA LYS A 68 -0.09 -5.69 9.21
C LYS A 68 1.01 -4.64 9.33
N PHE A 69 0.64 -3.40 9.56
CA PHE A 69 1.56 -2.28 9.72
C PHE A 69 1.50 -1.73 11.15
N PRO A 70 2.61 -1.20 11.68
CA PRO A 70 2.60 -0.56 12.99
C PRO A 70 1.60 0.60 13.03
N LEU A 71 0.76 0.62 14.06
CA LEU A 71 -0.20 1.69 14.28
C LEU A 71 0.52 2.92 14.85
N VAL A 72 0.30 4.06 14.21
CA VAL A 72 0.76 5.36 14.73
C VAL A 72 -0.34 6.00 15.57
N ARG A 73 -1.53 6.17 14.99
CA ARG A 73 -2.69 6.76 15.67
C ARG A 73 -3.96 6.56 14.83
N ASP A 74 -5.04 6.12 15.45
CA ASP A 74 -6.36 5.90 14.84
C ASP A 74 -6.26 5.10 13.52
N LEU A 75 -6.38 5.76 12.36
CA LEU A 75 -6.29 5.14 11.02
C LEU A 75 -4.93 5.36 10.35
N ILE A 76 -3.97 5.98 11.04
CA ILE A 76 -2.63 6.26 10.53
C ILE A 76 -1.68 5.13 10.91
N ILE A 77 -0.98 4.59 9.93
CA ILE A 77 -0.01 3.50 10.08
C ILE A 77 1.37 3.90 9.61
N ASP A 78 2.41 3.27 10.14
CA ASP A 78 3.78 3.42 9.66
C ASP A 78 4.03 2.51 8.45
N ARG A 79 4.31 3.12 7.31
CA ARG A 79 4.66 2.45 6.04
C ARG A 79 6.16 2.44 5.74
N SER A 80 7.01 2.81 6.68
CA SER A 80 8.47 2.86 6.45
C SER A 80 9.04 1.54 5.96
N ILE A 81 8.49 0.41 6.41
CA ILE A 81 8.89 -0.94 5.97
C ILE A 81 8.84 -1.12 4.44
N LEU A 82 7.95 -0.43 3.74
CA LEU A 82 7.88 -0.50 2.27
C LEU A 82 9.16 0.04 1.65
N PHE A 83 9.63 1.19 2.13
CA PHE A 83 10.85 1.84 1.65
C PHE A 83 12.11 1.11 2.10
N GLU A 84 12.11 0.59 3.34
CA GLU A 84 13.23 -0.22 3.85
C GLU A 84 13.40 -1.50 3.04
N ASN A 85 12.32 -2.14 2.61
CA ASN A 85 12.39 -3.29 1.74
C ASN A 85 12.94 -2.94 0.36
N LEU A 86 12.56 -1.79 -0.22
CA LEU A 86 13.14 -1.33 -1.49
C LEU A 86 14.65 -1.07 -1.36
N LYS A 87 15.07 -0.46 -0.24
CA LYS A 87 16.50 -0.23 0.04
C LYS A 87 17.27 -1.54 0.17
N LYS A 88 16.78 -2.49 0.98
CA LYS A 88 17.44 -3.80 1.17
C LYS A 88 17.65 -4.56 -0.13
N LEU A 89 16.79 -4.33 -1.11
CA LEU A 89 16.79 -5.00 -2.40
C LEU A 89 17.44 -4.16 -3.50
N ASN A 90 18.03 -3.04 -3.14
CA ASN A 90 18.68 -2.11 -4.07
C ASN A 90 17.77 -1.71 -5.27
N LEU A 91 16.48 -1.50 -5.01
CA LEU A 91 15.48 -1.22 -6.05
C LEU A 91 15.47 0.27 -6.44
N TRP A 92 16.54 0.71 -7.07
CA TRP A 92 16.67 2.01 -7.73
C TRP A 92 17.46 1.85 -9.03
N LEU A 93 17.36 2.84 -9.92
CA LEU A 93 18.17 2.88 -11.14
C LEU A 93 19.60 3.32 -10.82
N GLU A 94 20.59 2.61 -11.35
CA GLU A 94 22.01 2.97 -11.25
C GLU A 94 22.44 3.91 -12.37
N SER A 95 21.71 3.90 -13.49
CA SER A 95 21.97 4.70 -14.67
C SER A 95 20.70 5.38 -15.19
N GLU A 96 20.81 6.11 -16.28
CA GLU A 96 19.66 6.70 -16.95
C GLU A 96 18.71 5.62 -17.47
N ALA A 97 17.41 5.81 -17.24
CA ALA A 97 16.39 4.87 -17.65
C ALA A 97 16.34 4.70 -19.17
N TYR A 98 16.39 3.47 -19.64
CA TYR A 98 16.20 3.16 -21.05
C TYR A 98 14.72 3.01 -21.42
N MET A 99 14.27 3.82 -22.37
CA MET A 99 12.89 3.84 -22.82
C MET A 99 12.69 2.95 -24.05
N ASN A 100 12.53 1.64 -23.83
CA ASN A 100 12.18 0.72 -24.91
C ASN A 100 10.69 0.85 -25.27
N PRO A 101 10.32 1.23 -26.51
CA PRO A 101 8.92 1.37 -26.90
C PRO A 101 8.07 0.09 -26.76
N TRP A 102 8.67 -1.07 -26.95
CA TRP A 102 7.98 -2.37 -26.90
C TRP A 102 7.62 -2.80 -25.47
N THR A 103 8.28 -2.26 -24.46
CA THR A 103 8.00 -2.56 -23.03
C THR A 103 7.23 -1.43 -22.34
N HIS A 104 6.73 -0.44 -23.08
CA HIS A 104 6.05 0.72 -22.51
C HIS A 104 4.83 0.32 -21.65
N GLU A 105 3.94 -0.52 -22.17
CA GLU A 105 2.71 -0.88 -21.45
C GLU A 105 2.99 -1.62 -20.12
N PRO A 106 3.79 -2.69 -20.05
CA PRO A 106 4.13 -3.34 -18.78
C PRO A 106 4.77 -2.38 -17.77
N ARG A 107 5.67 -1.51 -18.22
CA ARG A 107 6.31 -0.48 -17.35
C ARG A 107 5.30 0.51 -16.82
N TYR A 108 4.43 1.03 -17.70
CA TYR A 108 3.36 1.94 -17.30
C TYR A 108 2.45 1.31 -16.25
N GLN A 109 2.05 0.04 -16.43
CA GLN A 109 1.21 -0.66 -15.46
C GLN A 109 1.93 -0.85 -14.11
N SER A 110 3.21 -1.23 -14.11
CA SER A 110 3.98 -1.36 -12.86
C SER A 110 4.20 -0.01 -12.16
N ALA A 111 4.43 1.06 -12.92
CA ALA A 111 4.58 2.41 -12.39
C ALA A 111 3.32 2.98 -11.72
N ARG A 112 2.16 2.34 -11.89
CA ARG A 112 0.91 2.71 -11.21
C ARG A 112 0.84 2.29 -9.74
N CYS A 113 1.85 1.59 -9.25
CA CYS A 113 1.94 1.23 -7.84
C CYS A 113 1.95 2.50 -6.96
N LEU A 114 0.99 2.60 -6.04
CA LEU A 114 0.82 3.75 -5.15
C LEU A 114 1.57 3.61 -3.83
N MET A 115 2.29 2.51 -3.61
CA MET A 115 2.93 2.20 -2.33
C MET A 115 1.95 2.26 -1.14
N CYS A 116 0.68 1.94 -1.38
CA CYS A 116 -0.38 2.10 -0.37
C CYS A 116 -0.45 0.98 0.68
N GLY A 117 0.13 -0.20 0.41
CA GLY A 117 0.15 -1.33 1.32
C GLY A 117 -1.06 -2.29 1.23
N CYS A 118 -2.13 -1.96 0.49
CA CYS A 118 -3.34 -2.80 0.42
C CYS A 118 -3.08 -4.23 -0.05
N CYS A 119 -2.16 -4.45 -0.99
CA CYS A 119 -1.79 -5.78 -1.47
C CYS A 119 -1.02 -6.59 -0.41
N LEU A 120 -0.27 -5.93 0.44
CA LEU A 120 0.46 -6.56 1.54
C LEU A 120 -0.48 -6.94 2.69
N GLU A 121 -1.51 -6.14 2.92
CA GLU A 121 -2.54 -6.43 3.92
C GLU A 121 -3.21 -7.79 3.68
N VAL A 122 -3.52 -8.11 2.42
CA VAL A 122 -4.15 -9.40 2.05
C VAL A 122 -3.14 -10.52 1.81
N CYS A 123 -1.85 -10.23 1.75
CA CYS A 123 -0.83 -11.24 1.45
C CYS A 123 -0.58 -12.14 2.66
N PRO A 124 -0.81 -13.46 2.60
CA PRO A 124 -0.62 -14.34 3.75
C PRO A 124 0.84 -14.43 4.20
N ASN A 125 1.78 -14.21 3.30
CA ASN A 125 3.22 -14.33 3.56
C ASN A 125 3.86 -13.04 4.07
N PHE A 126 3.17 -11.90 4.00
CA PHE A 126 3.71 -10.62 4.45
C PHE A 126 3.41 -10.37 5.93
N SER A 127 4.45 -9.95 6.63
CA SER A 127 4.40 -9.39 7.99
C SER A 127 5.42 -8.25 8.07
N ALA A 128 5.11 -7.18 8.80
CA ALA A 128 6.03 -6.06 8.97
C ALA A 128 7.37 -6.46 9.63
N ASN A 129 7.37 -7.52 10.43
CA ASN A 129 8.57 -8.07 11.07
C ASN A 129 9.18 -9.25 10.30
N GLY A 130 8.62 -9.60 9.15
CA GLY A 130 9.09 -10.71 8.31
C GLY A 130 10.20 -10.33 7.35
N THR A 131 10.77 -11.33 6.70
CA THR A 131 11.82 -11.16 5.67
C THR A 131 11.25 -11.01 4.26
N PHE A 132 9.99 -11.36 4.05
CA PHE A 132 9.35 -11.30 2.74
C PHE A 132 8.95 -9.86 2.39
N ALA A 133 9.56 -9.31 1.37
CA ALA A 133 9.34 -7.92 0.95
C ALA A 133 7.97 -7.65 0.28
N GLY A 134 7.32 -8.71 -0.20
CA GLY A 134 5.95 -8.68 -0.72
C GLY A 134 5.79 -8.15 -2.14
N THR A 135 4.56 -8.11 -2.60
CA THR A 135 4.17 -7.72 -3.97
C THR A 135 4.65 -6.32 -4.36
N VAL A 136 4.74 -5.39 -3.41
CA VAL A 136 5.23 -4.02 -3.67
C VAL A 136 6.68 -4.05 -4.15
N ALA A 137 7.53 -4.85 -3.51
CA ALA A 137 8.91 -5.03 -3.92
C ALA A 137 8.99 -5.69 -5.31
N ALA A 138 8.20 -6.75 -5.55
CA ALA A 138 8.17 -7.42 -6.85
C ALA A 138 7.77 -6.49 -8.00
N VAL A 139 6.75 -5.64 -7.80
CA VAL A 139 6.30 -4.67 -8.82
C VAL A 139 7.39 -3.63 -9.11
N ASN A 140 8.07 -3.12 -8.08
CA ASN A 140 9.17 -2.17 -8.26
C ASN A 140 10.39 -2.83 -8.89
N ALA A 141 10.72 -4.08 -8.50
CA ALA A 141 11.78 -4.86 -9.13
C ALA A 141 11.51 -5.04 -10.64
N PHE A 142 10.30 -5.45 -11.00
CA PHE A 142 9.89 -5.58 -12.39
C PHE A 142 10.08 -4.28 -13.18
N ARG A 143 9.75 -3.14 -12.57
CA ARG A 143 9.94 -1.82 -13.20
C ARG A 143 11.41 -1.55 -13.45
N ILE A 144 12.27 -1.70 -12.44
CA ILE A 144 13.72 -1.48 -12.56
C ILE A 144 14.31 -2.36 -13.66
N LEU A 145 14.00 -3.67 -13.64
CA LEU A 145 14.48 -4.63 -14.64
C LEU A 145 14.11 -4.27 -16.09
N ASN A 146 13.02 -3.55 -16.30
CA ASN A 146 12.59 -3.12 -17.63
C ASN A 146 13.10 -1.73 -18.03
N GLU A 147 13.68 -0.99 -17.10
CA GLU A 147 14.19 0.37 -17.31
C GLU A 147 15.73 0.42 -17.35
N GLU A 148 16.42 -0.57 -16.82
CA GLU A 148 17.88 -0.71 -16.84
C GLU A 148 18.34 -1.60 -17.99
N GLN A 149 19.40 -1.15 -18.70
CA GLN A 149 20.03 -1.95 -19.77
C GLN A 149 21.05 -2.94 -19.24
N GLU A 150 21.84 -2.52 -18.24
CA GLU A 150 22.90 -3.32 -17.62
C GLU A 150 22.74 -3.20 -16.10
N SER A 151 22.13 -4.20 -15.47
CA SER A 151 21.99 -4.23 -14.01
C SER A 151 22.92 -5.29 -13.43
N THR A 152 23.82 -4.85 -12.58
CA THR A 152 24.64 -5.74 -11.73
C THR A 152 23.77 -6.46 -10.69
N HIS A 153 22.58 -5.90 -10.39
CA HIS A 153 21.61 -6.41 -9.41
C HIS A 153 20.60 -7.41 -9.96
N LEU A 154 20.65 -7.72 -11.27
CA LEU A 154 19.70 -8.66 -11.90
C LEU A 154 19.59 -9.98 -11.14
N ASN A 155 20.71 -10.52 -10.68
CA ASN A 155 20.74 -11.77 -9.93
C ASN A 155 20.11 -11.65 -8.54
N GLU A 156 20.31 -10.52 -7.85
CA GLU A 156 19.74 -10.27 -6.52
C GLU A 156 18.22 -10.05 -6.60
N ILE A 157 17.78 -9.31 -7.63
CA ILE A 157 16.36 -9.06 -7.87
C ILE A 157 15.62 -10.35 -8.28
N CYS A 158 16.28 -11.24 -9.05
CA CYS A 158 15.71 -12.54 -9.40
C CYS A 158 15.42 -13.41 -8.17
N LEU A 159 16.20 -13.30 -7.10
CA LEU A 159 15.96 -14.02 -5.85
C LEU A 159 14.65 -13.62 -5.16
N LEU A 160 14.09 -12.43 -5.47
CA LEU A 160 12.78 -12.02 -4.97
C LEU A 160 11.63 -12.88 -5.50
N TYR A 161 11.79 -13.46 -6.69
CA TYR A 161 10.80 -14.35 -7.29
C TYR A 161 10.90 -15.77 -6.75
N THR A 162 11.95 -16.10 -6.03
CA THR A 162 12.19 -17.43 -5.44
C THR A 162 11.72 -17.53 -3.99
N SER A 163 10.92 -16.60 -3.50
CA SER A 163 10.22 -16.81 -2.23
C SER A 163 9.46 -18.14 -2.29
N PRO A 164 9.69 -19.06 -1.36
CA PRO A 164 9.03 -20.36 -1.39
C PRO A 164 7.52 -20.14 -1.40
N SER A 165 6.89 -20.57 -2.47
CA SER A 165 5.44 -20.64 -2.53
C SER A 165 4.98 -21.62 -1.45
N PRO A 166 3.83 -21.39 -0.79
CA PRO A 166 3.23 -22.41 0.08
C PRO A 166 3.03 -23.78 -0.59
N ARG A 167 3.17 -23.84 -1.93
CA ARG A 167 3.12 -25.08 -2.73
C ARG A 167 4.47 -25.81 -2.78
N ASP A 168 5.57 -25.13 -2.46
CA ASP A 168 6.93 -25.70 -2.55
C ASP A 168 7.35 -26.36 -1.23
N THR A 169 6.52 -26.30 -0.20
CA THR A 169 6.75 -26.87 1.14
C THR A 169 6.03 -28.21 1.34
N ARG A 170 5.70 -28.95 0.26
CA ARG A 170 5.16 -30.30 0.33
C ARG A 170 6.20 -31.35 -0.02
#